data_999554449f671701ad95eabf87558fe6
#
_entry.id   999554449f671701ad95eabf87558fe6
#
_cell.length_a   1.000
_cell.length_b   1.000
_cell.length_c   1.000
_cell.angle_alpha   90.00
_cell.angle_beta   90.00
_cell.angle_gamma   90.00
#
_symmetry.space_group_name_H-M   'P 1'
#
loop_
_entity.id
_entity.type
_entity.pdbx_description
1 polymer ?
#
loop_
_entity_poly.entity_id
_entity_poly.type
_entity_poly.pdbx_seq_one_letter_code
_entity_poly.pdbx_strand_id
1 'polypeptide(L)'
;SKGNKELAAVLSGANMNFHTLRYVSERCELGEKKEAVLAVTIPEVKGSFRRFCKQMGGRAITEFNYRYVDNKQANIFVGTRLSGGADERQALINELADANYNVNDFTDNELAKLHVRYMIGGQSQAQRHERIFRFQFPEYPGALEKFLDTFGEQWNITLFHYRNHGAAFGQVLGGFEVREDDQLAFFRHLKDLGYEWKEETQNPAYQAFLSPSY
;
A
#
# COMPACT_ATOMS: atom_id res chain seq x y z
N SER A 1 26.00 -5.38 53.76
CA SER A 1 24.67 -5.74 53.27
C SER A 1 24.32 -4.87 52.06
N LYS A 2 24.32 -5.46 50.85
CA LYS A 2 23.80 -4.79 49.65
C LYS A 2 22.28 -4.85 49.71
N GLY A 3 21.64 -3.77 50.16
CA GLY A 3 20.20 -3.65 50.09
C GLY A 3 19.74 -3.54 48.66
N ASN A 4 18.72 -4.32 48.27
CA ASN A 4 18.00 -4.12 47.02
C ASN A 4 17.47 -2.69 46.99
N LYS A 5 17.90 -1.90 46.00
CA LYS A 5 17.32 -0.59 45.74
C LYS A 5 16.24 -0.79 44.66
N GLU A 6 15.01 -0.55 45.00
CA GLU A 6 13.94 -0.41 44.03
C GLU A 6 14.02 1.01 43.45
N LEU A 7 14.09 1.10 42.15
CA LEU A 7 14.10 2.36 41.41
C LEU A 7 12.76 2.48 40.68
N ALA A 8 12.05 3.56 40.90
CA ALA A 8 10.87 3.93 40.15
C ALA A 8 11.19 5.18 39.31
N ALA A 9 10.90 5.12 38.01
CA ALA A 9 10.98 6.27 37.12
C ALA A 9 9.57 6.65 36.68
N VAL A 10 9.20 7.93 36.87
CA VAL A 10 7.93 8.47 36.37
C VAL A 10 8.21 9.20 35.06
N LEU A 11 7.71 8.66 33.96
CA LEU A 11 7.68 9.39 32.68
C LEU A 11 6.47 10.34 32.70
N SER A 12 6.72 11.63 32.90
CA SER A 12 5.67 12.63 32.72
C SER A 12 5.73 13.20 31.31
N GLY A 13 4.70 12.84 30.47
CA GLY A 13 4.69 13.07 29.03
C GLY A 13 3.88 14.27 28.55
N ALA A 14 3.73 15.33 29.33
CA ALA A 14 2.89 16.48 28.96
C ALA A 14 3.38 17.29 27.75
N ASN A 15 4.62 17.09 27.28
CA ASN A 15 5.23 17.86 26.19
C ASN A 15 5.57 17.02 24.95
N MET A 16 4.92 15.87 24.72
CA MET A 16 5.09 15.14 23.46
C MET A 16 4.21 15.77 22.37
N ASN A 17 4.84 16.29 21.31
CA ASN A 17 4.10 16.70 20.13
C ASN A 17 3.65 15.48 19.30
N PHE A 18 2.65 15.65 18.45
CA PHE A 18 2.11 14.56 17.63
C PHE A 18 3.16 13.93 16.71
N HIS A 19 4.16 14.67 16.25
CA HIS A 19 5.26 14.13 15.43
C HIS A 19 6.12 13.15 16.22
N THR A 20 6.42 13.45 17.48
CA THR A 20 7.18 12.56 18.39
C THR A 20 6.38 11.30 18.71
N LEU A 21 5.07 11.43 18.97
CA LEU A 21 4.19 10.29 19.21
C LEU A 21 4.13 9.37 17.98
N ARG A 22 3.99 9.94 16.80
CA ARG A 22 4.02 9.18 15.53
C ARG A 22 5.36 8.46 15.37
N TYR A 23 6.47 9.14 15.57
CA TYR A 23 7.81 8.54 15.48
C TYR A 23 7.98 7.37 16.46
N VAL A 24 7.52 7.54 17.72
CA VAL A 24 7.59 6.48 18.74
C VAL A 24 6.71 5.30 18.35
N SER A 25 5.48 5.55 17.88
CA SER A 25 4.58 4.49 17.40
C SER A 25 5.19 3.70 16.25
N GLU A 26 5.71 4.40 15.23
CA GLU A 26 6.38 3.77 14.08
C GLU A 26 7.60 2.94 14.53
N ARG A 27 8.38 3.42 15.51
CA ARG A 27 9.53 2.66 16.07
C ARG A 27 9.11 1.46 16.91
N CYS A 28 8.01 1.55 17.66
CA CYS A 28 7.46 0.41 18.40
C CYS A 28 6.98 -0.70 17.43
N GLU A 29 6.25 -0.36 16.40
CA GLU A 29 5.79 -1.30 15.37
C GLU A 29 6.97 -2.02 14.68
N LEU A 30 8.04 -1.26 14.37
CA LEU A 30 9.26 -1.82 13.80
C LEU A 30 10.00 -2.77 14.77
N GLY A 31 10.01 -2.43 16.07
CA GLY A 31 10.70 -3.21 17.12
C GLY A 31 9.98 -4.51 17.46
N GLU A 32 8.65 -4.53 17.38
CA GLU A 32 7.83 -5.70 17.74
C GLU A 32 7.84 -6.81 16.68
N LYS A 33 8.43 -6.59 15.49
CA LYS A 33 8.46 -7.54 14.35
C LYS A 33 7.07 -8.06 13.95
N LYS A 34 6.05 -7.25 14.16
CA LYS A 34 4.65 -7.55 13.84
C LYS A 34 4.22 -7.05 12.45
N GLU A 35 5.15 -6.55 11.68
CA GLU A 35 4.95 -6.13 10.28
C GLU A 35 5.99 -6.81 9.39
N ALA A 36 5.56 -7.38 8.27
CA ALA A 36 6.45 -7.72 7.16
C ALA A 36 6.40 -6.62 6.11
N VAL A 37 7.55 -6.27 5.56
CA VAL A 37 7.71 -5.34 4.44
C VAL A 37 8.37 -6.09 3.30
N LEU A 38 7.63 -6.30 2.22
CA LEU A 38 8.05 -7.11 1.09
C LEU A 38 8.04 -6.29 -0.21
N ALA A 39 9.00 -6.55 -1.10
CA ALA A 39 8.88 -6.18 -2.50
C ALA A 39 8.59 -7.44 -3.32
N VAL A 40 7.50 -7.41 -4.09
CA VAL A 40 7.04 -8.53 -4.87
C VAL A 40 6.94 -8.15 -6.34
N THR A 41 7.56 -8.93 -7.21
CA THR A 41 7.47 -8.71 -8.65
C THR A 41 6.27 -9.47 -9.22
N ILE A 42 5.41 -8.76 -9.95
CA ILE A 42 4.24 -9.34 -10.64
C ILE A 42 4.33 -9.11 -12.15
N PRO A 43 3.71 -9.97 -12.97
CA PRO A 43 3.53 -9.69 -14.40
C PRO A 43 2.66 -8.45 -14.62
N GLU A 44 3.01 -7.59 -15.58
CA GLU A 44 2.23 -6.40 -15.93
C GLU A 44 1.12 -6.75 -16.93
N VAL A 45 0.16 -7.55 -16.45
CA VAL A 45 -1.05 -7.90 -17.22
C VAL A 45 -2.30 -7.67 -16.37
N LYS A 46 -3.42 -7.34 -17.04
CA LYS A 46 -4.70 -7.10 -16.34
C LYS A 46 -5.03 -8.21 -15.34
N GLY A 47 -5.46 -7.81 -14.15
CA GLY A 47 -5.82 -8.71 -13.06
C GLY A 47 -4.65 -9.27 -12.26
N SER A 48 -3.37 -9.03 -12.61
CA SER A 48 -2.22 -9.51 -11.83
C SER A 48 -2.20 -8.94 -10.43
N PHE A 49 -2.45 -7.66 -10.27
CA PHE A 49 -2.55 -7.02 -8.97
C PHE A 49 -3.65 -7.64 -8.09
N ARG A 50 -4.84 -7.86 -8.68
CA ARG A 50 -5.95 -8.54 -7.99
C ARG A 50 -5.57 -9.97 -7.57
N ARG A 51 -4.93 -10.75 -8.46
CA ARG A 51 -4.46 -12.12 -8.14
C ARG A 51 -3.46 -12.10 -6.99
N PHE A 52 -2.50 -11.17 -7.02
CA PHE A 52 -1.55 -10.99 -5.94
C PHE A 52 -2.24 -10.68 -4.60
N CYS A 53 -3.19 -9.73 -4.57
CA CYS A 53 -3.94 -9.40 -3.36
C CYS A 53 -4.74 -10.60 -2.81
N LYS A 54 -5.32 -11.44 -3.67
CA LYS A 54 -5.96 -12.70 -3.25
C LYS A 54 -4.95 -13.67 -2.62
N GLN A 55 -3.72 -13.73 -3.15
CA GLN A 55 -2.66 -14.55 -2.58
C GLN A 55 -2.19 -14.09 -1.21
N MET A 56 -2.35 -12.80 -0.88
CA MET A 56 -2.08 -12.29 0.46
C MET A 56 -3.02 -12.86 1.56
N GLY A 57 -4.10 -13.56 1.17
CA GLY A 57 -4.90 -14.41 2.04
C GLY A 57 -5.67 -13.69 3.15
N GLY A 58 -6.16 -12.46 2.90
CA GLY A 58 -6.93 -11.69 3.89
C GLY A 58 -6.09 -11.12 5.05
N ARG A 59 -4.77 -11.17 4.96
CA ARG A 59 -3.88 -10.53 5.94
C ARG A 59 -4.09 -9.01 5.94
N ALA A 60 -3.99 -8.40 7.11
CA ALA A 60 -4.17 -6.96 7.27
C ALA A 60 -3.02 -6.20 6.59
N ILE A 61 -3.32 -5.61 5.45
CA ILE A 61 -2.38 -4.78 4.71
C ILE A 61 -2.21 -3.44 5.42
N THR A 62 -0.97 -3.07 5.72
CA THR A 62 -0.64 -1.76 6.30
C THR A 62 -0.31 -0.74 5.23
N GLU A 63 0.23 -1.21 4.12
CA GLU A 63 0.69 -0.35 3.04
C GLU A 63 0.74 -1.11 1.70
N PHE A 64 0.34 -0.44 0.64
CA PHE A 64 0.61 -0.82 -0.74
C PHE A 64 1.19 0.35 -1.52
N ASN A 65 2.24 0.07 -2.29
CA ASN A 65 2.78 1.01 -3.25
C ASN A 65 3.07 0.28 -4.57
N TYR A 66 2.32 0.59 -5.59
CA TYR A 66 2.44 0.03 -6.92
C TYR A 66 2.39 1.14 -7.97
N ARG A 67 3.30 1.08 -8.92
CA ARG A 67 3.31 1.95 -10.09
C ARG A 67 3.64 1.14 -11.34
N TYR A 68 2.82 1.27 -12.34
CA TYR A 68 3.09 0.76 -13.68
C TYR A 68 4.36 1.43 -14.26
N VAL A 69 5.29 0.65 -14.75
CA VAL A 69 6.54 1.16 -15.32
C VAL A 69 6.65 0.75 -16.79
N ASP A 70 6.50 -0.53 -17.10
CA ASP A 70 6.60 -1.06 -18.45
C ASP A 70 5.65 -2.26 -18.68
N ASN A 71 5.62 -2.80 -19.91
CA ASN A 71 4.69 -3.86 -20.29
C ASN A 71 5.09 -5.27 -19.82
N LYS A 72 6.11 -5.43 -18.97
CA LYS A 72 6.64 -6.75 -18.61
C LYS A 72 6.37 -7.12 -17.16
N GLN A 73 6.87 -6.32 -16.25
CA GLN A 73 6.83 -6.61 -14.82
C GLN A 73 6.69 -5.33 -14.01
N ALA A 74 6.01 -5.43 -12.86
CA ALA A 74 5.93 -4.37 -11.89
C ALA A 74 6.39 -4.86 -10.52
N ASN A 75 6.99 -3.97 -9.74
CA ASN A 75 7.34 -4.21 -8.36
C ASN A 75 6.29 -3.59 -7.45
N ILE A 76 5.72 -4.43 -6.59
CA ILE A 76 4.81 -3.99 -5.53
C ILE A 76 5.63 -3.89 -4.23
N PHE A 77 5.52 -2.76 -3.56
CA PHE A 77 5.94 -2.63 -2.18
C PHE A 77 4.72 -2.85 -1.29
N VAL A 78 4.77 -3.84 -0.40
CA VAL A 78 3.64 -4.20 0.46
C VAL A 78 4.09 -4.33 1.90
N GLY A 79 3.35 -3.67 2.80
CA GLY A 79 3.41 -3.89 4.23
C GLY A 79 2.21 -4.71 4.69
N THR A 80 2.42 -5.66 5.59
CA THR A 80 1.35 -6.46 6.18
C THR A 80 1.61 -6.77 7.64
N ARG A 81 0.55 -6.73 8.46
CA ARG A 81 0.63 -7.14 9.86
C ARG A 81 0.78 -8.64 9.98
N LEU A 82 1.60 -9.04 10.93
CA LEU A 82 1.85 -10.42 11.31
C LEU A 82 1.45 -10.61 12.76
N SER A 83 0.61 -11.61 13.05
CA SER A 83 0.29 -12.02 14.42
C SER A 83 1.26 -13.09 14.94
N GLY A 84 1.80 -13.92 14.06
CA GLY A 84 2.77 -14.99 14.35
C GLY A 84 4.24 -14.61 14.21
N GLY A 85 4.55 -13.32 14.02
CA GLY A 85 5.95 -12.85 13.99
C GLY A 85 6.78 -13.42 12.86
N ALA A 86 8.03 -13.87 13.15
CA ALA A 86 8.99 -14.32 12.15
C ALA A 86 8.55 -15.61 11.42
N ASP A 87 7.87 -16.52 12.10
CA ASP A 87 7.42 -17.78 11.49
C ASP A 87 6.31 -17.54 10.46
N GLU A 88 5.37 -16.66 10.77
CA GLU A 88 4.32 -16.24 9.83
C GLU A 88 4.93 -15.49 8.63
N ARG A 89 5.95 -14.65 8.87
CA ARG A 89 6.67 -13.97 7.80
C ARG A 89 7.28 -14.97 6.82
N GLN A 90 7.99 -15.96 7.36
CA GLN A 90 8.63 -16.97 6.51
C GLN A 90 7.59 -17.83 5.76
N ALA A 91 6.49 -18.18 6.42
CA ALA A 91 5.38 -18.89 5.77
C ALA A 91 4.80 -18.07 4.61
N LEU A 92 4.55 -16.78 4.81
CA LEU A 92 4.06 -15.89 3.75
C LEU A 92 5.02 -15.80 2.56
N ILE A 93 6.34 -15.68 2.81
CA ILE A 93 7.34 -15.64 1.74
C ILE A 93 7.32 -16.96 0.94
N ASN A 94 7.23 -18.09 1.62
CA ASN A 94 7.17 -19.40 0.98
C ASN A 94 5.86 -19.54 0.16
N GLU A 95 4.70 -19.17 0.72
CA GLU A 95 3.41 -19.18 0.01
C GLU A 95 3.45 -18.36 -1.29
N LEU A 96 4.09 -17.19 -1.26
CA LEU A 96 4.23 -16.35 -2.44
C LEU A 96 5.22 -16.93 -3.45
N ALA A 97 6.34 -17.50 -2.98
CA ALA A 97 7.33 -18.17 -3.83
C ALA A 97 6.74 -19.41 -4.52
N ASP A 98 5.95 -20.21 -3.80
CA ASP A 98 5.26 -21.40 -4.34
C ASP A 98 4.21 -20.98 -5.40
N ALA A 99 3.63 -19.79 -5.27
CA ALA A 99 2.77 -19.19 -6.28
C ALA A 99 3.54 -18.51 -7.43
N ASN A 100 4.85 -18.74 -7.56
CA ASN A 100 5.77 -18.20 -8.56
C ASN A 100 5.94 -16.67 -8.54
N TYR A 101 5.80 -16.04 -7.38
CA TYR A 101 6.20 -14.65 -7.20
C TYR A 101 7.67 -14.54 -6.81
N ASN A 102 8.37 -13.57 -7.39
CA ASN A 102 9.69 -13.19 -6.90
C ASN A 102 9.52 -12.23 -5.73
N VAL A 103 10.00 -12.64 -4.56
CA VAL A 103 9.80 -11.91 -3.29
C VAL A 103 11.14 -11.51 -2.70
N ASN A 104 11.28 -10.25 -2.39
CA ASN A 104 12.39 -9.71 -1.60
C ASN A 104 11.87 -9.25 -0.23
N ASP A 105 12.43 -9.80 0.83
CA ASP A 105 12.11 -9.42 2.20
C ASP A 105 12.89 -8.16 2.60
N PHE A 106 12.19 -7.05 2.81
CA PHE A 106 12.74 -5.78 3.28
C PHE A 106 12.37 -5.46 4.73
N THR A 107 11.82 -6.44 5.45
CA THR A 107 11.40 -6.27 6.85
C THR A 107 12.50 -5.72 7.76
N ASP A 108 13.74 -6.12 7.54
CA ASP A 108 14.90 -5.67 8.31
C ASP A 108 15.75 -4.60 7.57
N ASN A 109 15.26 -4.07 6.44
CA ASN A 109 15.94 -3.05 5.64
C ASN A 109 15.52 -1.64 6.05
N GLU A 110 16.41 -0.88 6.70
CA GLU A 110 16.12 0.48 7.18
C GLU A 110 15.82 1.47 6.05
N LEU A 111 16.53 1.38 4.93
CA LEU A 111 16.27 2.25 3.78
C LEU A 111 14.83 2.08 3.27
N ALA A 112 14.38 0.82 3.14
CA ALA A 112 13.03 0.52 2.71
C ALA A 112 11.99 1.08 3.70
N LYS A 113 12.20 0.90 4.99
CA LYS A 113 11.28 1.33 6.05
C LYS A 113 11.21 2.85 6.23
N LEU A 114 12.35 3.54 6.12
CA LEU A 114 12.43 4.97 6.43
C LEU A 114 12.20 5.86 5.22
N HIS A 115 12.44 5.35 4.01
CA HIS A 115 12.41 6.16 2.79
C HIS A 115 11.54 5.57 1.69
N VAL A 116 11.82 4.33 1.23
CA VAL A 116 11.14 3.75 0.05
C VAL A 116 9.64 3.64 0.25
N ARG A 117 9.19 3.27 1.46
CA ARG A 117 7.77 3.15 1.80
C ARG A 117 6.97 4.45 1.63
N TYR A 118 7.62 5.61 1.61
CA TYR A 118 6.97 6.91 1.43
C TYR A 118 7.00 7.41 -0.01
N MET A 119 7.65 6.67 -0.90
CA MET A 119 7.79 7.05 -2.31
C MET A 119 6.66 6.41 -3.12
N ILE A 120 5.81 7.25 -3.69
CA ILE A 120 4.92 6.83 -4.77
C ILE A 120 5.82 6.67 -5.98
N GLY A 121 5.98 5.44 -6.49
CA GLY A 121 6.92 5.16 -7.59
C GLY A 121 6.71 6.09 -8.78
N GLY A 122 7.74 6.68 -9.28
CA GLY A 122 7.97 7.64 -10.34
C GLY A 122 6.97 7.85 -11.49
N GLN A 123 7.44 8.46 -12.56
CA GLN A 123 6.64 8.71 -13.77
C GLN A 123 6.52 7.42 -14.60
N SER A 124 5.32 7.14 -15.09
CA SER A 124 5.08 6.05 -16.05
C SER A 124 5.47 6.49 -17.46
N GLN A 125 6.18 5.66 -18.20
CA GLN A 125 6.61 6.00 -19.56
C GLN A 125 5.53 5.82 -20.65
N ALA A 126 4.35 5.27 -20.35
CA ALA A 126 3.51 4.74 -21.41
C ALA A 126 1.99 4.96 -21.31
N GLN A 127 1.46 5.73 -20.37
CA GLN A 127 0.00 5.75 -20.16
C GLN A 127 -0.66 7.00 -20.75
N ARG A 128 -1.15 6.89 -22.00
CA ARG A 128 -1.82 8.00 -22.71
C ARG A 128 -3.21 8.36 -22.17
N HIS A 129 -3.84 7.48 -21.39
CA HIS A 129 -5.22 7.63 -20.90
C HIS A 129 -5.32 7.42 -19.40
N GLU A 130 -4.27 7.77 -18.66
CA GLU A 130 -4.26 7.63 -17.22
C GLU A 130 -5.16 8.66 -16.55
N ARG A 131 -6.05 8.19 -15.67
CA ARG A 131 -6.86 9.02 -14.79
C ARG A 131 -6.58 8.67 -13.34
N ILE A 132 -6.46 9.67 -12.51
CA ILE A 132 -6.08 9.54 -11.10
C ILE A 132 -7.26 9.91 -10.21
N PHE A 133 -7.51 9.07 -9.22
CA PHE A 133 -8.58 9.24 -8.25
C PHE A 133 -8.05 9.03 -6.84
N ARG A 134 -8.47 9.88 -5.92
CA ARG A 134 -8.28 9.69 -4.51
C ARG A 134 -9.56 9.14 -3.90
N PHE A 135 -9.42 8.08 -3.09
CA PHE A 135 -10.54 7.41 -2.42
C PHE A 135 -10.38 7.46 -0.91
N GLN A 136 -11.52 7.48 -0.22
CA GLN A 136 -11.59 7.16 1.19
C GLN A 136 -12.05 5.71 1.34
N PHE A 137 -11.13 4.84 1.76
CA PHE A 137 -11.42 3.43 1.97
C PHE A 137 -11.95 3.22 3.38
N PRO A 138 -13.09 2.56 3.54
CA PRO A 138 -13.54 2.12 4.85
C PRO A 138 -12.60 1.02 5.38
N GLU A 139 -12.22 1.12 6.65
CA GLU A 139 -11.30 0.18 7.31
C GLU A 139 -12.06 -1.05 7.83
N TYR A 140 -12.56 -1.89 6.91
CA TYR A 140 -13.12 -3.20 7.24
C TYR A 140 -12.52 -4.30 6.36
N PRO A 141 -12.49 -5.57 6.84
CA PRO A 141 -12.02 -6.69 6.03
C PRO A 141 -12.79 -6.81 4.72
N GLY A 142 -12.08 -6.96 3.60
CA GLY A 142 -12.68 -7.09 2.26
C GLY A 142 -12.89 -5.78 1.49
N ALA A 143 -12.63 -4.60 2.08
CA ALA A 143 -12.77 -3.32 1.37
C ALA A 143 -11.85 -3.23 0.15
N LEU A 144 -10.59 -3.67 0.28
CA LEU A 144 -9.65 -3.74 -0.82
C LEU A 144 -10.07 -4.77 -1.87
N GLU A 145 -10.55 -5.94 -1.44
CA GLU A 145 -11.03 -6.98 -2.35
C GLU A 145 -12.23 -6.49 -3.17
N LYS A 146 -13.23 -5.86 -2.53
CA LYS A 146 -14.37 -5.23 -3.20
C LYS A 146 -13.92 -4.21 -4.25
N PHE A 147 -12.95 -3.36 -3.92
CA PHE A 147 -12.40 -2.38 -4.86
C PHE A 147 -11.77 -3.06 -6.08
N LEU A 148 -10.93 -4.06 -5.85
CA LEU A 148 -10.24 -4.78 -6.92
C LEU A 148 -11.19 -5.64 -7.77
N ASP A 149 -12.25 -6.17 -7.16
CA ASP A 149 -13.31 -6.88 -7.89
C ASP A 149 -14.11 -5.93 -8.79
N THR A 150 -14.29 -4.68 -8.34
CA THR A 150 -15.01 -3.67 -9.11
C THR A 150 -14.23 -3.22 -10.35
N PHE A 151 -12.91 -3.06 -10.27
CA PHE A 151 -12.10 -2.45 -11.34
C PHE A 151 -11.11 -3.41 -12.00
N GLY A 152 -10.55 -4.36 -11.27
CA GLY A 152 -9.34 -5.06 -11.63
C GLY A 152 -9.39 -6.00 -12.84
N GLU A 153 -10.56 -6.29 -13.39
CA GLU A 153 -10.71 -7.10 -14.61
C GLU A 153 -10.99 -6.27 -15.87
N GLN A 154 -11.59 -5.10 -15.71
CA GLN A 154 -12.02 -4.28 -16.85
C GLN A 154 -11.01 -3.18 -17.19
N TRP A 155 -10.40 -2.57 -16.17
CA TRP A 155 -9.42 -1.49 -16.36
C TRP A 155 -8.05 -1.89 -15.81
N ASN A 156 -7.02 -1.41 -16.48
CA ASN A 156 -5.66 -1.56 -15.97
C ASN A 156 -5.44 -0.55 -14.85
N ILE A 157 -5.02 -1.05 -13.68
CA ILE A 157 -4.59 -0.21 -12.57
C ILE A 157 -3.15 0.19 -12.84
N THR A 158 -2.88 1.48 -12.96
CA THR A 158 -1.56 2.02 -13.33
C THR A 158 -0.80 2.57 -12.13
N LEU A 159 -1.53 2.95 -11.09
CA LEU A 159 -1.01 3.41 -9.81
C LEU A 159 -1.92 2.93 -8.69
N PHE A 160 -1.35 2.44 -7.61
CA PHE A 160 -2.09 2.14 -6.40
C PHE A 160 -1.21 2.44 -5.19
N HIS A 161 -1.61 3.44 -4.43
CA HIS A 161 -0.96 3.80 -3.18
C HIS A 161 -2.01 3.79 -2.07
N TYR A 162 -1.85 2.87 -1.14
CA TYR A 162 -2.69 2.74 0.05
C TYR A 162 -1.80 2.80 1.29
N ARG A 163 -2.27 3.52 2.29
CA ARG A 163 -1.65 3.53 3.60
C ARG A 163 -2.70 3.60 4.69
N ASN A 164 -2.64 2.63 5.61
CA ASN A 164 -3.45 2.63 6.81
C ASN A 164 -2.73 3.43 7.91
N HIS A 165 -3.33 4.52 8.33
CA HIS A 165 -2.80 5.37 9.40
C HIS A 165 -3.48 5.10 10.76
N GLY A 166 -4.24 4.01 10.89
CA GLY A 166 -5.01 3.71 12.11
C GLY A 166 -6.24 4.59 12.31
N ALA A 167 -6.65 5.34 11.27
CA ALA A 167 -7.91 6.08 11.26
C ALA A 167 -9.07 5.18 10.82
N ALA A 168 -10.31 5.64 10.98
CA ALA A 168 -11.50 4.90 10.54
C ALA A 168 -11.58 4.72 9.01
N PHE A 169 -10.78 5.49 8.24
CA PHE A 169 -10.70 5.44 6.80
C PHE A 169 -9.25 5.48 6.34
N GLY A 170 -8.89 4.54 5.44
CA GLY A 170 -7.63 4.57 4.71
C GLY A 170 -7.69 5.54 3.54
N GLN A 171 -6.58 6.19 3.22
CA GLN A 171 -6.46 7.05 2.05
C GLN A 171 -5.81 6.24 0.91
N VAL A 172 -6.47 6.21 -0.24
CA VAL A 172 -5.98 5.52 -1.44
C VAL A 172 -5.83 6.52 -2.58
N LEU A 173 -4.70 6.46 -3.26
CA LEU A 173 -4.52 7.06 -4.57
C LEU A 173 -4.51 5.93 -5.61
N GLY A 174 -5.50 5.93 -6.50
CA GLY A 174 -5.64 4.94 -7.57
C GLY A 174 -5.50 5.59 -8.94
N GLY A 175 -4.68 5.01 -9.81
CA GLY A 175 -4.58 5.37 -11.22
C GLY A 175 -5.14 4.26 -12.10
N PHE A 176 -5.81 4.63 -13.17
CA PHE A 176 -6.45 3.71 -14.10
C PHE A 176 -6.23 4.15 -15.54
N GLU A 177 -6.03 3.19 -16.41
CA GLU A 177 -6.10 3.41 -17.86
C GLU A 177 -7.57 3.40 -18.29
N VAL A 178 -8.12 4.60 -18.60
CA VAL A 178 -9.52 4.78 -18.99
C VAL A 178 -9.59 5.48 -20.34
N ARG A 179 -9.95 4.72 -21.39
CA ARG A 179 -10.13 5.27 -22.73
C ARG A 179 -11.39 6.14 -22.78
N GLU A 180 -11.46 7.05 -23.74
CA GLU A 180 -12.61 7.95 -23.89
C GLU A 180 -13.94 7.19 -24.01
N ASP A 181 -13.95 6.09 -24.77
CA ASP A 181 -15.13 5.24 -24.99
C ASP A 181 -15.61 4.51 -23.72
N ASP A 182 -14.69 4.29 -22.75
CA ASP A 182 -14.96 3.55 -21.53
C ASP A 182 -15.35 4.45 -20.34
N GLN A 183 -15.28 5.77 -20.49
CA GLN A 183 -15.48 6.71 -19.36
C GLN A 183 -16.84 6.53 -18.68
N LEU A 184 -17.92 6.42 -19.44
CA LEU A 184 -19.25 6.26 -18.87
C LEU A 184 -19.38 4.96 -18.05
N ALA A 185 -18.82 3.86 -18.55
CA ALA A 185 -18.81 2.61 -17.84
C ALA A 185 -17.96 2.71 -16.56
N PHE A 186 -16.78 3.33 -16.64
CA PHE A 186 -15.90 3.54 -15.50
C PHE A 186 -16.58 4.36 -14.38
N PHE A 187 -17.25 5.46 -14.72
CA PHE A 187 -17.95 6.27 -13.71
C PHE A 187 -19.16 5.57 -13.09
N ARG A 188 -19.82 4.65 -13.81
CA ARG A 188 -20.86 3.78 -13.21
C ARG A 188 -20.24 2.86 -12.16
N HIS A 189 -19.11 2.23 -12.45
CA HIS A 189 -18.40 1.37 -11.48
C HIS A 189 -17.90 2.16 -10.27
N LEU A 190 -17.42 3.39 -10.45
CA LEU A 190 -17.11 4.29 -9.33
C LEU A 190 -18.31 4.52 -8.42
N LYS A 191 -19.48 4.72 -9.00
CA LYS A 191 -20.72 4.91 -8.25
C LYS A 191 -21.15 3.62 -7.54
N ASP A 192 -21.06 2.48 -8.21
CA ASP A 192 -21.45 1.16 -7.69
C ASP A 192 -20.51 0.70 -6.56
N LEU A 193 -19.24 1.09 -6.60
CA LEU A 193 -18.29 0.87 -5.51
C LEU A 193 -18.79 1.51 -4.19
N GLY A 194 -19.38 2.70 -4.26
CA GLY A 194 -19.97 3.40 -3.14
C GLY A 194 -18.98 4.00 -2.14
N TYR A 195 -17.69 4.10 -2.50
CA TYR A 195 -16.69 4.82 -1.70
C TYR A 195 -16.67 6.30 -2.08
N GLU A 196 -16.31 7.16 -1.14
CA GLU A 196 -16.04 8.56 -1.48
C GLU A 196 -14.79 8.65 -2.35
N TRP A 197 -14.88 9.41 -3.43
CA TRP A 197 -13.76 9.61 -4.33
C TRP A 197 -13.70 11.04 -4.87
N LYS A 198 -12.51 11.44 -5.27
CA LYS A 198 -12.26 12.69 -5.96
C LYS A 198 -11.27 12.46 -7.09
N GLU A 199 -11.59 12.95 -8.28
CA GLU A 199 -10.64 12.93 -9.39
C GLU A 199 -9.52 13.95 -9.17
N GLU A 200 -8.29 13.52 -9.35
CA GLU A 200 -7.07 14.31 -9.17
C GLU A 200 -6.20 14.35 -10.45
N THR A 201 -6.74 13.95 -11.61
CA THR A 201 -6.00 13.93 -12.90
C THR A 201 -5.44 15.30 -13.27
N GLN A 202 -6.13 16.38 -12.94
CA GLN A 202 -5.71 17.76 -13.19
C GLN A 202 -4.97 18.40 -11.99
N ASN A 203 -4.69 17.62 -10.95
CA ASN A 203 -3.98 18.13 -9.78
C ASN A 203 -2.54 18.51 -10.15
N PRO A 204 -2.05 19.74 -9.83
CA PRO A 204 -0.70 20.18 -10.15
C PRO A 204 0.41 19.27 -9.60
N ALA A 205 0.21 18.66 -8.43
CA ALA A 205 1.18 17.73 -7.85
C ALA A 205 1.28 16.44 -8.68
N TYR A 206 0.15 15.89 -9.13
CA TYR A 206 0.16 14.76 -10.05
C TYR A 206 0.88 15.12 -11.35
N GLN A 207 0.52 16.23 -11.96
CA GLN A 207 1.11 16.69 -13.23
C GLN A 207 2.63 16.90 -13.13
N ALA A 208 3.11 17.43 -12.00
CA ALA A 208 4.54 17.72 -11.82
C ALA A 208 5.38 16.47 -11.52
N PHE A 209 4.84 15.47 -10.80
CA PHE A 209 5.67 14.41 -10.24
C PHE A 209 5.30 13.00 -10.68
N LEU A 210 4.07 12.77 -11.14
CA LEU A 210 3.54 11.43 -11.39
C LEU A 210 3.01 11.23 -12.80
N SER A 211 2.64 12.30 -13.52
CA SER A 211 2.11 12.18 -14.88
C SER A 211 3.21 11.67 -15.83
N PRO A 212 2.82 10.95 -16.91
CA PRO A 212 3.77 10.56 -17.93
C PRO A 212 4.51 11.77 -18.53
N SER A 213 5.82 11.64 -18.69
CA SER A 213 6.61 12.63 -19.46
C SER A 213 6.32 12.39 -20.94
N TYR A 214 5.84 13.39 -21.65
CA TYR A 214 5.70 13.40 -23.12
C TYR A 214 6.98 13.88 -23.78
#